data_a3c843b47eadf836469f2eba6ff0b983
#
_entry.id   a3c843b47eadf836469f2eba6ff0b983
#
_cell.length_a   1.000
_cell.length_b   1.000
_cell.length_c   1.000
_cell.angle_alpha   90.00
_cell.angle_beta   90.00
_cell.angle_gamma   90.00
#
_symmetry.space_group_name_H-M   'P 1'
#
loop_
_entity.id
_entity.type
_entity.pdbx_description
1 polymer ?
#
loop_
_entity_poly.entity_id
_entity_poly.type
_entity_poly.pdbx_seq_one_letter_code
_entity_poly.pdbx_strand_id
1 'polypeptide(L)'
;SDENILRLIDTMTSFKLLMKVHRVEKYLAYATSALRSSSNGLDIVRNVRLKTDISIKIIDGKKEGALVTRDKIFNIKDNSDVFCFIDVGGGSTELTLFKNGKILKSKSFKIGGVRLINGLVSEKTWESFHIWIINNFKNLKKIRVIGLGGNINKIFKISGNKIGLPLSLKKLNSTISKLERM
;
A
#
# COMPACT_ATOMS: atom_id res chain seq x y z
N SER A 1 -16.54 -14.32 2.46
CA SER A 1 -17.49 -15.14 3.25
C SER A 1 -18.24 -14.27 4.26
N ASP A 2 -19.38 -14.74 4.73
CA ASP A 2 -20.21 -14.04 5.73
C ASP A 2 -19.48 -13.87 7.05
N GLU A 3 -18.69 -14.84 7.44
CA GLU A 3 -17.81 -14.76 8.61
C GLU A 3 -16.88 -13.53 8.55
N ASN A 4 -16.24 -13.29 7.40
CA ASN A 4 -15.35 -12.13 7.24
C ASN A 4 -16.15 -10.81 7.29
N ILE A 5 -17.40 -10.80 6.84
CA ILE A 5 -18.28 -9.63 6.93
C ILE A 5 -18.62 -9.35 8.39
N LEU A 6 -18.98 -10.38 9.16
CA LEU A 6 -19.25 -10.24 10.59
C LEU A 6 -18.00 -9.72 11.34
N ARG A 7 -16.84 -10.32 11.11
CA ARG A 7 -15.57 -9.84 11.69
C ARG A 7 -15.27 -8.38 11.36
N LEU A 8 -15.56 -7.94 10.13
CA LEU A 8 -15.42 -6.52 9.76
C LEU A 8 -16.39 -5.64 10.56
N ILE A 9 -17.64 -6.04 10.71
CA ILE A 9 -18.64 -5.31 11.48
C ILE A 9 -18.20 -5.18 12.95
N ASP A 10 -17.76 -6.27 13.56
CA ASP A 10 -17.26 -6.27 14.95
C ASP A 10 -16.05 -5.37 15.11
N THR A 11 -15.13 -5.41 14.15
CA THR A 11 -13.96 -4.53 14.11
C THR A 11 -14.39 -3.06 14.04
N MET A 12 -15.33 -2.72 13.15
CA MET A 12 -15.82 -1.34 13.03
C MET A 12 -16.59 -0.89 14.29
N THR A 13 -17.33 -1.77 14.92
CA THR A 13 -17.96 -1.51 16.22
C THR A 13 -16.91 -1.20 17.30
N SER A 14 -15.85 -1.96 17.34
CA SER A 14 -14.72 -1.72 18.26
C SER A 14 -14.07 -0.36 18.00
N PHE A 15 -13.85 0.02 16.74
CA PHE A 15 -13.37 1.37 16.41
C PHE A 15 -14.33 2.47 16.84
N LYS A 16 -15.66 2.26 16.68
CA LYS A 16 -16.67 3.23 17.17
C LYS A 16 -16.55 3.45 18.68
N LEU A 17 -16.39 2.38 19.45
CA LEU A 17 -16.21 2.47 20.91
C LEU A 17 -14.91 3.20 21.27
N LEU A 18 -13.79 2.89 20.60
CA LEU A 18 -12.52 3.59 20.79
C LEU A 18 -12.64 5.09 20.47
N MET A 19 -13.27 5.44 19.35
CA MET A 19 -13.51 6.83 18.99
C MET A 19 -14.34 7.56 20.04
N LYS A 20 -15.35 6.89 20.63
CA LYS A 20 -16.14 7.45 21.74
C LYS A 20 -15.29 7.69 22.99
N VAL A 21 -14.47 6.72 23.40
CA VAL A 21 -13.56 6.84 24.56
C VAL A 21 -12.58 7.99 24.37
N HIS A 22 -12.01 8.15 23.16
CA HIS A 22 -11.05 9.19 22.84
C HIS A 22 -11.67 10.52 22.40
N ARG A 23 -13.01 10.65 22.48
CA ARG A 23 -13.76 11.86 22.08
C ARG A 23 -13.40 12.34 20.67
N VAL A 24 -13.30 11.40 19.72
CA VAL A 24 -12.98 11.71 18.32
C VAL A 24 -14.17 12.43 17.68
N GLU A 25 -13.96 13.67 17.25
CA GLU A 25 -15.01 14.48 16.61
C GLU A 25 -15.12 14.22 15.09
N LYS A 26 -14.00 13.88 14.44
CA LYS A 26 -13.95 13.66 12.99
C LYS A 26 -13.11 12.44 12.65
N TYR A 27 -13.58 11.62 11.74
CA TYR A 27 -12.84 10.48 11.23
C TYR A 27 -12.97 10.36 9.70
N LEU A 28 -12.04 9.63 9.10
CA LEU A 28 -12.11 9.19 7.72
C LEU A 28 -11.81 7.70 7.68
N ALA A 29 -12.71 6.92 7.11
CA ALA A 29 -12.54 5.49 6.91
C ALA A 29 -12.51 5.17 5.41
N TYR A 30 -11.42 4.54 4.96
CA TYR A 30 -11.23 4.15 3.56
C TYR A 30 -11.08 2.64 3.44
N ALA A 31 -11.74 2.09 2.43
CA ALA A 31 -11.52 0.72 1.98
C ALA A 31 -10.75 0.73 0.66
N THR A 32 -9.84 -0.22 0.51
CA THR A 32 -8.90 -0.29 -0.60
C THR A 32 -9.09 -1.58 -1.42
N SER A 33 -8.03 -2.21 -1.85
CA SER A 33 -8.00 -3.31 -2.81
C SER A 33 -9.02 -4.43 -2.53
N ALA A 34 -9.18 -4.87 -1.29
CA ALA A 34 -10.07 -5.99 -0.97
C ALA A 34 -11.54 -5.68 -1.31
N LEU A 35 -12.10 -4.59 -0.76
CA LEU A 35 -13.49 -4.21 -1.04
C LEU A 35 -13.67 -3.62 -2.44
N ARG A 36 -12.65 -2.93 -2.97
CA ARG A 36 -12.67 -2.40 -4.34
C ARG A 36 -12.77 -3.51 -5.40
N SER A 37 -12.17 -4.66 -5.15
CA SER A 37 -12.14 -5.79 -6.10
C SER A 37 -13.24 -6.82 -5.86
N SER A 38 -14.00 -6.72 -4.79
CA SER A 38 -15.09 -7.66 -4.52
C SER A 38 -16.38 -7.24 -5.23
N SER A 39 -17.15 -8.23 -5.72
CA SER A 39 -18.45 -8.00 -6.37
C SER A 39 -19.48 -7.41 -5.41
N ASN A 40 -19.40 -7.69 -4.13
CA ASN A 40 -20.30 -7.25 -3.08
C ASN A 40 -19.74 -6.13 -2.18
N GLY A 41 -18.66 -5.46 -2.61
CA GLY A 41 -17.97 -4.45 -1.79
C GLY A 41 -18.86 -3.29 -1.35
N LEU A 42 -19.74 -2.80 -2.23
CA LEU A 42 -20.69 -1.74 -1.91
C LEU A 42 -21.74 -2.18 -0.88
N ASP A 43 -22.22 -3.43 -0.98
CA ASP A 43 -23.21 -3.96 -0.03
C ASP A 43 -22.60 -4.17 1.34
N ILE A 44 -21.32 -4.60 1.39
CA ILE A 44 -20.56 -4.70 2.65
C ILE A 44 -20.44 -3.33 3.31
N VAL A 45 -20.05 -2.31 2.58
CA VAL A 45 -19.93 -0.94 3.11
C VAL A 45 -21.28 -0.42 3.63
N ARG A 46 -22.36 -0.67 2.90
CA ARG A 46 -23.71 -0.31 3.32
C ARG A 46 -24.10 -1.04 4.61
N ASN A 47 -23.85 -2.34 4.70
CA ASN A 47 -24.14 -3.15 5.88
C ASN A 47 -23.35 -2.68 7.12
N VAL A 48 -22.04 -2.39 6.95
CA VAL A 48 -21.22 -1.79 8.01
C VAL A 48 -21.84 -0.48 8.50
N ARG A 49 -22.23 0.42 7.59
CA ARG A 49 -22.85 1.69 7.95
C ARG A 49 -24.13 1.51 8.75
N LEU A 50 -25.02 0.61 8.31
CA LEU A 50 -26.27 0.35 8.99
C LEU A 50 -26.07 -0.21 10.41
N LYS A 51 -25.08 -1.08 10.60
CA LYS A 51 -24.86 -1.76 11.89
C LYS A 51 -23.96 -0.95 12.85
N THR A 52 -23.07 -0.12 12.34
CA THR A 52 -22.06 0.55 13.16
C THR A 52 -22.12 2.07 13.10
N ASP A 53 -22.89 2.64 12.18
CA ASP A 53 -22.93 4.07 11.88
C ASP A 53 -21.59 4.64 11.38
N ILE A 54 -20.65 3.77 10.99
CA ILE A 54 -19.37 4.17 10.39
C ILE A 54 -19.50 4.19 8.89
N SER A 55 -19.22 5.34 8.28
CA SER A 55 -19.19 5.50 6.84
C SER A 55 -17.80 5.16 6.29
N ILE A 56 -17.71 4.09 5.50
CA ILE A 56 -16.49 3.70 4.78
C ILE A 56 -16.60 4.15 3.32
N LYS A 57 -15.55 4.74 2.78
CA LYS A 57 -15.47 5.12 1.36
C LYS A 57 -14.47 4.21 0.65
N ILE A 58 -14.92 3.49 -0.39
CA ILE A 58 -14.02 2.73 -1.26
C ILE A 58 -13.26 3.74 -2.14
N ILE A 59 -11.93 3.65 -2.14
CA ILE A 59 -11.05 4.53 -2.91
C ILE A 59 -10.31 3.74 -3.98
N ASP A 60 -9.96 4.45 -5.07
CA ASP A 60 -9.10 3.91 -6.12
C ASP A 60 -7.61 3.87 -5.70
N GLY A 61 -6.80 3.12 -6.44
CA GLY A 61 -5.38 2.98 -6.13
C GLY A 61 -4.56 4.27 -6.28
N LYS A 62 -5.02 5.23 -7.10
CA LYS A 62 -4.36 6.54 -7.23
C LYS A 62 -4.54 7.36 -5.96
N LYS A 63 -5.75 7.39 -5.42
CA LYS A 63 -6.05 8.06 -4.16
C LYS A 63 -5.38 7.37 -2.97
N GLU A 64 -5.35 6.04 -2.97
CA GLU A 64 -4.65 5.23 -1.98
C GLU A 64 -3.15 5.59 -1.96
N GLY A 65 -2.45 5.56 -3.10
CA GLY A 65 -1.06 5.96 -3.22
C GLY A 65 -0.81 7.40 -2.79
N ALA A 66 -1.69 8.33 -3.15
CA ALA A 66 -1.57 9.74 -2.74
C ALA A 66 -1.71 9.93 -1.22
N LEU A 67 -2.59 9.19 -0.56
CA LEU A 67 -2.76 9.25 0.89
C LEU A 67 -1.55 8.68 1.63
N VAL A 68 -1.05 7.51 1.21
CA VAL A 68 0.10 6.85 1.84
C VAL A 68 1.39 7.66 1.68
N THR A 69 1.55 8.34 0.56
CA THR A 69 2.75 9.15 0.29
C THR A 69 2.70 10.53 0.91
N ARG A 70 1.53 11.09 1.21
CA ARG A 70 1.36 12.46 1.69
C ARG A 70 2.24 12.81 2.89
N ASP A 71 2.19 12.03 3.94
CA ASP A 71 2.97 12.29 5.16
C ASP A 71 4.48 12.08 4.97
N LYS A 72 4.87 11.21 4.02
CA LYS A 72 6.28 10.95 3.68
C LYS A 72 6.89 12.08 2.86
N ILE A 73 6.09 12.70 2.00
CA ILE A 73 6.50 13.82 1.14
C ILE A 73 6.89 15.05 1.97
N PHE A 74 6.19 15.35 3.07
CA PHE A 74 6.51 16.49 3.92
C PHE A 74 7.91 16.42 4.55
N ASN A 75 8.49 15.23 4.68
CA ASN A 75 9.81 15.02 5.27
C ASN A 75 10.95 15.01 4.23
N ILE A 76 10.64 15.13 2.93
CA ILE A 76 11.66 15.17 1.87
C ILE A 76 12.14 16.61 1.69
N LYS A 77 13.31 16.92 2.27
CA LYS A 77 13.94 18.24 2.16
C LYS A 77 14.68 18.45 0.83
N ASP A 78 15.11 17.36 0.17
CA ASP A 78 15.86 17.41 -1.09
C ASP A 78 14.90 17.23 -2.28
N ASN A 79 14.65 18.32 -2.99
CA ASN A 79 13.72 18.35 -4.13
C ASN A 79 14.38 18.00 -5.49
N SER A 80 15.69 17.76 -5.55
CA SER A 80 16.41 17.52 -6.82
C SER A 80 16.25 16.10 -7.35
N ASP A 81 16.10 15.11 -6.46
CA ASP A 81 15.98 13.70 -6.80
C ASP A 81 14.54 13.30 -7.17
N VAL A 82 14.40 12.29 -8.00
CA VAL A 82 13.13 11.59 -8.20
C VAL A 82 12.99 10.52 -7.12
N PHE A 83 11.87 10.52 -6.44
CA PHE A 83 11.50 9.48 -5.47
C PHE A 83 10.48 8.52 -6.08
N CYS A 84 10.69 7.23 -5.86
CA CYS A 84 9.71 6.20 -6.16
C CYS A 84 9.22 5.57 -4.87
N PHE A 85 7.97 5.81 -4.51
CA PHE A 85 7.31 5.12 -3.42
C PHE A 85 6.73 3.82 -3.96
N ILE A 86 7.04 2.71 -3.28
CA ILE A 86 6.54 1.37 -3.60
C ILE A 86 5.82 0.87 -2.35
N ASP A 87 4.50 0.78 -2.41
CA ASP A 87 3.69 0.21 -1.33
C ASP A 87 3.16 -1.16 -1.73
N VAL A 88 3.61 -2.19 -1.03
CA VAL A 88 3.19 -3.58 -1.28
C VAL A 88 2.21 -4.01 -0.20
N GLY A 89 0.93 -3.97 -0.56
CA GLY A 89 -0.17 -4.43 0.27
C GLY A 89 -0.50 -5.92 0.07
N GLY A 90 -1.59 -6.35 0.69
CA GLY A 90 -2.10 -7.71 0.50
C GLY A 90 -2.72 -7.95 -0.89
N GLY A 91 -3.44 -6.97 -1.42
CA GLY A 91 -4.20 -7.08 -2.67
C GLY A 91 -3.65 -6.30 -3.85
N SER A 92 -2.76 -5.34 -3.63
CA SER A 92 -2.20 -4.48 -4.69
C SER A 92 -0.81 -3.98 -4.33
N THR A 93 -0.12 -3.46 -5.33
CA THR A 93 1.13 -2.70 -5.21
C THR A 93 0.94 -1.35 -5.89
N GLU A 94 1.16 -0.29 -5.14
CA GLU A 94 1.11 1.09 -5.60
C GLU A 94 2.52 1.60 -5.90
N LEU A 95 2.74 2.09 -7.12
CA LEU A 95 3.94 2.81 -7.52
C LEU A 95 3.63 4.30 -7.69
N THR A 96 4.36 5.16 -6.98
CA THR A 96 4.19 6.61 -7.09
C THR A 96 5.54 7.29 -7.31
N LEU A 97 5.69 7.94 -8.46
CA LEU A 97 6.85 8.79 -8.76
C LEU A 97 6.57 10.22 -8.31
N PHE A 98 7.52 10.78 -7.59
CA PHE A 98 7.42 12.09 -6.98
C PHE A 98 8.69 12.91 -7.25
N LYS A 99 8.55 14.18 -7.58
CA LYS A 99 9.64 15.13 -7.76
C LYS A 99 9.15 16.55 -7.51
N ASN A 100 9.98 17.39 -6.92
CA ASN A 100 9.72 18.83 -6.73
C ASN A 100 8.35 19.11 -6.06
N GLY A 101 8.02 18.37 -5.00
CA GLY A 101 6.76 18.56 -4.28
C GLY A 101 5.51 18.00 -4.99
N LYS A 102 5.65 17.36 -6.15
CA LYS A 102 4.49 16.90 -6.96
C LYS A 102 4.57 15.44 -7.33
N ILE A 103 3.41 14.79 -7.37
CA ILE A 103 3.27 13.45 -7.95
C ILE A 103 3.36 13.57 -9.47
N LEU A 104 4.37 12.93 -10.07
CA LEU A 104 4.56 12.86 -11.52
C LEU A 104 3.66 11.79 -12.14
N LYS A 105 3.67 10.61 -11.56
CA LYS A 105 2.93 9.42 -12.00
C LYS A 105 2.54 8.58 -10.80
N SER A 106 1.39 7.95 -10.87
CA SER A 106 0.98 6.93 -9.88
C SER A 106 0.17 5.85 -10.57
N LYS A 107 0.41 4.60 -10.21
CA LYS A 107 -0.34 3.44 -10.71
C LYS A 107 -0.43 2.36 -9.65
N SER A 108 -1.60 1.74 -9.53
CA SER A 108 -1.84 0.55 -8.73
C SER A 108 -1.91 -0.67 -9.64
N PHE A 109 -1.28 -1.76 -9.20
CA PHE A 109 -1.28 -3.05 -9.86
C PHE A 109 -1.92 -4.08 -8.94
N LYS A 110 -2.67 -5.02 -9.51
CA LYS A 110 -3.27 -6.14 -8.77
C LYS A 110 -2.21 -7.20 -8.39
N ILE A 111 -1.09 -6.75 -7.82
CA ILE A 111 0.01 -7.56 -7.31
C ILE A 111 0.11 -7.27 -5.83
N GLY A 112 -0.11 -8.26 -4.98
CA GLY A 112 -0.05 -8.09 -3.52
C GLY A 112 0.23 -9.42 -2.84
N GLY A 113 0.72 -9.40 -1.61
CA GLY A 113 1.18 -10.59 -0.91
C GLY A 113 0.12 -11.70 -0.83
N VAL A 114 -1.13 -11.35 -0.50
CA VAL A 114 -2.24 -12.30 -0.45
C VAL A 114 -2.59 -12.84 -1.84
N ARG A 115 -2.55 -11.99 -2.90
CA ARG A 115 -2.80 -12.44 -4.27
C ARG A 115 -1.73 -13.41 -4.76
N LEU A 116 -0.46 -13.14 -4.44
CA LEU A 116 0.66 -14.00 -4.83
C LEU A 116 0.55 -15.38 -4.19
N ILE A 117 0.31 -15.45 -2.88
CA ILE A 117 0.15 -16.72 -2.16
C ILE A 117 -1.01 -17.56 -2.72
N ASN A 118 -2.08 -16.91 -3.20
CA ASN A 118 -3.25 -17.58 -3.76
C ASN A 118 -3.20 -17.76 -5.29
N GLY A 119 -2.07 -17.49 -5.96
CA GLY A 119 -1.94 -17.64 -7.41
C GLY A 119 -2.85 -16.71 -8.24
N LEU A 120 -3.27 -15.57 -7.69
CA LEU A 120 -4.25 -14.65 -8.31
C LEU A 120 -3.60 -13.50 -9.10
N VAL A 121 -2.32 -13.61 -9.43
CA VAL A 121 -1.61 -12.61 -10.25
C VAL A 121 -1.34 -13.21 -11.63
N SER A 122 -1.98 -12.66 -12.67
CA SER A 122 -1.82 -13.12 -14.04
C SER A 122 -0.53 -12.62 -14.68
N GLU A 123 0.00 -13.35 -15.67
CA GLU A 123 1.11 -12.92 -16.54
C GLU A 123 0.89 -11.53 -17.11
N LYS A 124 -0.31 -11.25 -17.63
CA LYS A 124 -0.69 -9.93 -18.17
C LYS A 124 -0.53 -8.81 -17.14
N THR A 125 -0.74 -9.11 -15.85
CA THR A 125 -0.53 -8.12 -14.76
C THR A 125 0.96 -7.84 -14.59
N TRP A 126 1.81 -8.87 -14.65
CA TRP A 126 3.27 -8.73 -14.58
C TRP A 126 3.82 -7.98 -15.79
N GLU A 127 3.37 -8.30 -17.00
CA GLU A 127 3.73 -7.55 -18.22
C GLU A 127 3.38 -6.07 -18.10
N SER A 128 2.16 -5.74 -17.67
CA SER A 128 1.71 -4.37 -17.46
C SER A 128 2.58 -3.64 -16.42
N PHE A 129 3.03 -4.35 -15.38
CA PHE A 129 3.92 -3.82 -14.35
C PHE A 129 5.31 -3.51 -14.93
N HIS A 130 5.93 -4.47 -15.65
CA HIS A 130 7.22 -4.29 -16.31
C HIS A 130 7.21 -3.15 -17.34
N ILE A 131 6.21 -3.13 -18.23
CA ILE A 131 6.05 -2.08 -19.24
C ILE A 131 5.95 -0.70 -18.57
N TRP A 132 5.19 -0.60 -17.49
CA TRP A 132 5.05 0.67 -16.78
C TRP A 132 6.38 1.12 -16.16
N ILE A 133 7.15 0.22 -15.55
CA ILE A 133 8.47 0.53 -15.01
C ILE A 133 9.38 1.02 -16.13
N ILE A 134 9.56 0.24 -17.21
CA ILE A 134 10.43 0.61 -18.33
C ILE A 134 10.06 2.00 -18.85
N ASN A 135 8.77 2.25 -19.13
CA ASN A 135 8.33 3.50 -19.73
C ASN A 135 8.50 4.73 -18.84
N ASN A 136 8.47 4.56 -17.52
CA ASN A 136 8.54 5.69 -16.60
C ASN A 136 9.93 5.88 -15.96
N PHE A 137 10.83 4.89 -16.06
CA PHE A 137 12.15 4.94 -15.42
C PHE A 137 13.29 5.13 -16.40
N LYS A 138 13.16 4.77 -17.70
CA LYS A 138 14.23 4.77 -18.70
C LYS A 138 15.00 6.09 -18.85
N ASN A 139 14.34 7.21 -18.57
CA ASN A 139 14.93 8.56 -18.72
C ASN A 139 15.35 9.18 -17.37
N LEU A 140 15.26 8.44 -16.26
CA LEU A 140 15.59 8.94 -14.94
C LEU A 140 17.00 8.54 -14.56
N LYS A 141 17.87 9.56 -14.39
CA LYS A 141 19.30 9.33 -14.09
C LYS A 141 19.52 8.87 -12.64
N LYS A 142 18.71 9.34 -11.69
CA LYS A 142 18.85 9.04 -10.28
C LYS A 142 17.48 8.93 -9.63
N ILE A 143 17.23 7.80 -8.98
CA ILE A 143 15.96 7.51 -8.31
C ILE A 143 16.26 7.05 -6.89
N ARG A 144 15.56 7.62 -5.93
CA ARG A 144 15.53 7.10 -4.56
C ARG A 144 14.25 6.28 -4.38
N VAL A 145 14.40 5.05 -3.96
CA VAL A 145 13.26 4.15 -3.72
C VAL A 145 12.91 4.15 -2.24
N ILE A 146 11.63 4.31 -1.93
CA ILE A 146 11.07 4.23 -0.58
C ILE A 146 10.05 3.10 -0.58
N GLY A 147 10.41 1.98 0.03
CA GLY A 147 9.50 0.85 0.22
C GLY A 147 8.58 1.08 1.42
N LEU A 148 7.31 0.74 1.26
CA LEU A 148 6.26 0.84 2.27
C LEU A 148 5.56 -0.51 2.43
N GLY A 149 4.90 -0.69 3.57
CA GLY A 149 4.15 -1.91 3.88
C GLY A 149 4.92 -2.92 4.72
N GLY A 150 4.21 -3.97 5.15
CA GLY A 150 4.74 -4.96 6.11
C GLY A 150 5.89 -5.79 5.55
N ASN A 151 5.83 -6.14 4.26
CA ASN A 151 6.83 -7.01 3.62
C ASN A 151 8.22 -6.36 3.61
N ILE A 152 8.34 -5.13 3.12
CA ILE A 152 9.65 -4.44 3.08
C ILE A 152 10.16 -4.12 4.49
N ASN A 153 9.29 -3.80 5.43
CA ASN A 153 9.68 -3.61 6.83
C ASN A 153 10.23 -4.91 7.43
N LYS A 154 9.65 -6.06 7.10
CA LYS A 154 10.15 -7.37 7.54
C LYS A 154 11.52 -7.67 6.93
N ILE A 155 11.69 -7.44 5.62
CA ILE A 155 12.99 -7.60 4.92
C ILE A 155 14.05 -6.68 5.54
N PHE A 156 13.72 -5.42 5.80
CA PHE A 156 14.61 -4.47 6.46
C PHE A 156 15.07 -4.98 7.84
N LYS A 157 14.14 -5.49 8.65
CA LYS A 157 14.44 -6.07 9.97
C LYS A 157 15.34 -7.31 9.86
N ILE A 158 15.06 -8.22 8.93
CA ILE A 158 15.86 -9.44 8.70
C ILE A 158 17.26 -9.10 8.19
N SER A 159 17.42 -8.02 7.40
CA SER A 159 18.72 -7.58 6.91
C SER A 159 19.68 -7.13 8.02
N GLY A 160 19.20 -6.90 9.24
CA GLY A 160 20.01 -6.36 10.34
C GLY A 160 20.53 -4.94 10.08
N ASN A 161 19.87 -4.17 9.18
CA ASN A 161 20.25 -2.79 8.92
C ASN A 161 19.86 -1.89 10.10
N LYS A 162 20.63 -0.83 10.34
CA LYS A 162 20.32 0.13 11.40
C LYS A 162 19.14 1.02 10.99
N ILE A 163 18.20 1.23 11.92
CA ILE A 163 17.07 2.13 11.73
C ILE A 163 17.60 3.54 11.39
N GLY A 164 16.97 4.19 10.42
CA GLY A 164 17.37 5.52 9.93
C GLY A 164 18.43 5.49 8.83
N LEU A 165 19.08 4.36 8.55
CA LEU A 165 20.04 4.23 7.44
C LEU A 165 19.40 3.57 6.21
N PRO A 166 19.73 4.03 4.98
CA PRO A 166 19.27 3.41 3.75
C PRO A 166 19.73 1.96 3.63
N LEU A 167 18.84 1.08 3.17
CA LEU A 167 19.21 -0.28 2.80
C LEU A 167 19.85 -0.28 1.41
N SER A 168 21.12 -0.69 1.32
CA SER A 168 21.80 -0.78 0.02
C SER A 168 21.20 -1.92 -0.83
N LEU A 169 21.24 -1.77 -2.16
CA LEU A 169 20.75 -2.81 -3.08
C LEU A 169 21.49 -4.14 -2.88
N LYS A 170 22.82 -4.09 -2.64
CA LYS A 170 23.62 -5.28 -2.33
C LYS A 170 23.08 -6.02 -1.10
N LYS A 171 22.76 -5.29 -0.03
CA LYS A 171 22.26 -5.87 1.21
C LYS A 171 20.81 -6.37 1.06
N LEU A 172 19.99 -5.66 0.28
CA LEU A 172 18.64 -6.11 -0.08
C LEU A 172 18.70 -7.46 -0.82
N ASN A 173 19.51 -7.55 -1.90
CA ASN A 173 19.64 -8.77 -2.69
C ASN A 173 20.18 -9.94 -1.85
N SER A 174 21.21 -9.72 -1.02
CA SER A 174 21.73 -10.78 -0.15
C SER A 174 20.71 -11.26 0.87
N THR A 175 19.84 -10.36 1.36
CA THR A 175 18.77 -10.73 2.29
C THR A 175 17.69 -11.55 1.59
N ILE A 176 17.31 -11.17 0.36
CA ILE A 176 16.35 -11.92 -0.45
C ILE A 176 16.89 -13.32 -0.74
N SER A 177 18.13 -13.44 -1.25
CA SER A 177 18.75 -14.73 -1.53
C SER A 177 18.89 -15.64 -0.30
N LYS A 178 19.03 -15.05 0.90
CA LYS A 178 18.99 -15.81 2.14
C LYS A 178 17.60 -16.36 2.45
N LEU A 179 16.55 -15.57 2.19
CA LEU A 179 15.16 -15.99 2.42
C LEU A 179 14.72 -17.08 1.42
N GLU A 180 15.19 -17.03 0.16
CA GLU A 180 14.90 -18.03 -0.86
C GLU A 180 15.49 -19.40 -0.58
N ARG A 181 16.50 -19.48 0.29
CA ARG A 181 17.17 -20.74 0.70
C ARG A 181 16.61 -21.33 2.01
N MET A 182 15.67 -20.64 2.66
CA MET A 182 15.02 -21.09 3.89
C MET A 182 13.72 -21.84 3.61
#